data_397e04622e983d890234d3c2c9d77eec
#
_entry.id   397e04622e983d890234d3c2c9d77eec
#
_cell.length_a   1.000
_cell.length_b   1.000
_cell.length_c   1.000
_cell.angle_alpha   90.00
_cell.angle_beta   90.00
_cell.angle_gamma   90.00
#
_symmetry.space_group_name_H-M   'P 1'
#
loop_
_entity.id
_entity.type
_entity.pdbx_description
1 polymer ?
#
loop_
_entity_poly.entity_id
_entity_poly.type
_entity_poly.pdbx_seq_one_letter_code
_entity_poly.pdbx_strand_id
1 'polypeptide(L)'
;MVSIALWSFAVFMASVFAGLLTGITLTPKYKGPVRAVCWTIGAVVGYFMAFVSYSVNLYNDAVGILGLSALMCMIAQFLYKDSWSTKLAISLMACLIANVSTFMFCGTTDTLLGTALGLIQESPYDTANLVFFIGIKIFVYAVFSVLYARFLKKTIHRTVEAVGGKMAVFLPALFISVVGFYFINLVSNGVGIYPNSPWFFLLYITVCLIFVVEFWMIFYSINQSARTMKTTAELNVATNIQQSMLPCIFPAFPEREEFDVFAAMEPAKEVGGDFYDFFMVDERHLAVVAADVSGKGVPAALFMVIGKTLIKDHTQPGRDLGEVFTEVNNLLCESNSEGMFITAFEGVLDLATGEFRFVNAGHEIPFVYKKGGVFEPYKIRAGFVLAGMEGIRYQCGSMQLEEGDKFFQYTDGVTEATNKENGLYGMERLGRVLRDHAELPPTELLPAVKRDIDAFVGDAEQFDDITMICFEFKKKMGWS
;
A
#
# COMPACT_ATOMS: atom_id res chain seq x y z
N MET A 1 51.08 22.01 -14.37
CA MET A 1 49.87 22.79 -14.67
C MET A 1 48.95 22.08 -15.69
N VAL A 2 49.46 21.64 -16.85
CA VAL A 2 48.65 20.94 -17.85
C VAL A 2 48.01 19.66 -17.31
N SER A 3 48.76 18.83 -16.58
CA SER A 3 48.26 17.60 -15.97
C SER A 3 47.15 17.86 -14.95
N ILE A 4 47.28 18.92 -14.13
CA ILE A 4 46.25 19.33 -13.16
C ILE A 4 44.95 19.74 -13.88
N ALA A 5 45.08 20.52 -14.97
CA ALA A 5 43.92 20.95 -15.77
C ALA A 5 43.20 19.75 -16.41
N LEU A 6 43.94 18.77 -16.92
CA LEU A 6 43.39 17.55 -17.51
C LEU A 6 42.68 16.65 -16.47
N TRP A 7 43.25 16.47 -15.26
CA TRP A 7 42.62 15.78 -14.17
C TRP A 7 41.32 16.46 -13.72
N SER A 8 41.38 17.79 -13.54
CA SER A 8 40.18 18.58 -13.23
C SER A 8 39.08 18.44 -14.30
N PHE A 9 39.50 18.33 -15.58
CA PHE A 9 38.59 18.06 -16.67
C PHE A 9 37.97 16.64 -16.61
N ALA A 10 38.72 15.64 -16.18
CA ALA A 10 38.19 14.29 -15.97
C ALA A 10 37.12 14.23 -14.89
N VAL A 11 37.28 14.98 -13.79
CA VAL A 11 36.29 15.17 -12.74
C VAL A 11 35.06 15.94 -13.24
N PHE A 12 35.28 16.97 -14.02
CA PHE A 12 34.21 17.72 -14.71
C PHE A 12 33.32 16.81 -15.56
N MET A 13 33.93 15.92 -16.36
CA MET A 13 33.19 14.97 -17.20
C MET A 13 32.32 13.99 -16.37
N ALA A 14 32.81 13.52 -15.22
CA ALA A 14 32.03 12.71 -14.32
C ALA A 14 30.79 13.44 -13.79
N SER A 15 30.93 14.72 -13.52
CA SER A 15 29.86 15.60 -13.05
C SER A 15 28.82 15.86 -14.14
N VAL A 16 29.24 16.12 -15.37
CA VAL A 16 28.33 16.24 -16.50
C VAL A 16 27.54 14.97 -16.72
N PHE A 17 28.19 13.81 -16.61
CA PHE A 17 27.53 12.51 -16.71
C PHE A 17 26.50 12.28 -15.60
N ALA A 18 26.85 12.57 -14.33
CA ALA A 18 25.89 12.50 -13.22
C ALA A 18 24.70 13.44 -13.42
N GLY A 19 24.94 14.65 -13.89
CA GLY A 19 23.89 15.62 -14.25
C GLY A 19 22.97 15.13 -15.36
N LEU A 20 23.51 14.49 -16.39
CA LEU A 20 22.74 13.89 -17.47
C LEU A 20 21.84 12.74 -16.94
N LEU A 21 22.37 11.82 -16.15
CA LEU A 21 21.60 10.72 -15.55
C LEU A 21 20.46 11.26 -14.68
N THR A 22 20.75 12.23 -13.81
CA THR A 22 19.76 12.90 -12.97
C THR A 22 18.69 13.58 -13.83
N GLY A 23 19.10 14.29 -14.87
CA GLY A 23 18.22 15.04 -15.78
C GLY A 23 17.32 14.15 -16.64
N ILE A 24 17.76 12.93 -16.95
CA ILE A 24 16.96 11.95 -17.71
C ILE A 24 15.92 11.28 -16.79
N THR A 25 16.21 11.15 -15.50
CA THR A 25 15.41 10.36 -14.54
C THR A 25 14.33 11.20 -13.85
N LEU A 26 14.65 12.42 -13.44
CA LEU A 26 13.76 13.28 -12.65
C LEU A 26 12.82 14.13 -13.52
N THR A 27 11.68 14.50 -12.93
CA THR A 27 10.66 15.34 -13.59
C THR A 27 11.06 16.82 -13.58
N PRO A 28 11.25 17.47 -14.75
CA PRO A 28 11.78 18.82 -14.81
C PRO A 28 10.78 19.88 -14.32
N LYS A 29 11.27 20.86 -13.55
CA LYS A 29 10.52 22.05 -13.13
C LYS A 29 10.62 23.19 -14.15
N TYR A 30 11.77 23.33 -14.80
CA TYR A 30 12.08 24.42 -15.73
C TYR A 30 12.30 23.92 -17.16
N LYS A 31 12.17 24.83 -18.13
CA LYS A 31 12.44 24.54 -19.57
C LYS A 31 13.89 24.11 -19.79
N GLY A 32 14.15 23.40 -20.90
CA GLY A 32 15.46 22.84 -21.22
C GLY A 32 16.64 23.82 -21.13
N PRO A 33 16.56 25.06 -21.69
CA PRO A 33 17.66 26.03 -21.63
C PRO A 33 18.06 26.43 -20.20
N VAL A 34 17.08 26.65 -19.29
CA VAL A 34 17.38 27.01 -17.89
C VAL A 34 18.12 25.88 -17.18
N ARG A 35 17.69 24.64 -17.40
CA ARG A 35 18.37 23.47 -16.82
C ARG A 35 19.80 23.33 -17.35
N ALA A 36 19.97 23.49 -18.65
CA ALA A 36 21.31 23.43 -19.28
C ALA A 36 22.25 24.47 -18.67
N VAL A 37 21.80 25.73 -18.52
CA VAL A 37 22.60 26.81 -17.91
C VAL A 37 22.97 26.46 -16.46
N CYS A 38 22.02 26.02 -15.62
CA CYS A 38 22.32 25.67 -14.24
C CYS A 38 23.31 24.49 -14.13
N TRP A 39 23.15 23.46 -14.96
CA TRP A 39 24.09 22.34 -15.01
C TRP A 39 25.46 22.74 -15.50
N THR A 40 25.54 23.62 -16.48
CA THR A 40 26.82 24.17 -17.00
C THR A 40 27.51 24.97 -15.90
N ILE A 41 26.81 25.86 -15.21
CA ILE A 41 27.38 26.65 -14.10
C ILE A 41 27.90 25.69 -13.00
N GLY A 42 27.10 24.70 -12.60
CA GLY A 42 27.50 23.70 -11.62
C GLY A 42 28.75 22.92 -12.03
N ALA A 43 28.84 22.53 -13.31
CA ALA A 43 29.96 21.82 -13.83
C ALA A 43 31.23 22.70 -13.87
N VAL A 44 31.11 23.97 -14.25
CA VAL A 44 32.21 24.94 -14.24
C VAL A 44 32.72 25.20 -12.82
N VAL A 45 31.82 25.40 -11.87
CA VAL A 45 32.17 25.54 -10.44
C VAL A 45 32.90 24.29 -9.94
N GLY A 46 32.38 23.11 -10.28
CA GLY A 46 33.03 21.84 -9.97
C GLY A 46 34.42 21.68 -10.55
N TYR A 47 34.62 22.12 -11.79
CA TYR A 47 35.95 22.15 -12.41
C TYR A 47 36.92 23.03 -11.60
N PHE A 48 36.48 24.24 -11.24
CA PHE A 48 37.32 25.13 -10.43
C PHE A 48 37.61 24.57 -9.04
N MET A 49 36.64 23.97 -8.39
CA MET A 49 36.83 23.30 -7.08
C MET A 49 37.89 22.19 -7.21
N ALA A 50 37.79 21.34 -8.22
CA ALA A 50 38.77 20.29 -8.47
C ALA A 50 40.15 20.86 -8.76
N PHE A 51 40.23 21.90 -9.63
CA PHE A 51 41.48 22.55 -9.98
C PHE A 51 42.20 23.19 -8.77
N VAL A 52 41.47 23.87 -7.90
CA VAL A 52 42.00 24.44 -6.65
C VAL A 52 42.45 23.34 -5.71
N SER A 53 41.66 22.28 -5.50
CA SER A 53 42.02 21.14 -4.67
C SER A 53 43.35 20.50 -5.10
N TYR A 54 43.53 20.28 -6.38
CA TYR A 54 44.79 19.75 -6.93
C TYR A 54 45.94 20.74 -6.85
N SER A 55 45.68 22.04 -7.03
CA SER A 55 46.73 23.06 -7.03
C SER A 55 47.32 23.33 -5.63
N VAL A 56 46.53 23.10 -4.57
CA VAL A 56 46.93 23.34 -3.17
C VAL A 56 47.56 22.07 -2.53
N ASN A 57 47.91 21.06 -3.32
CA ASN A 57 48.48 19.79 -2.83
C ASN A 57 47.58 19.05 -1.83
N LEU A 58 46.31 19.35 -1.78
CA LEU A 58 45.33 18.51 -1.18
C LEU A 58 45.18 17.27 -2.07
N TYR A 59 46.17 16.36 -1.99
CA TYR A 59 46.24 15.08 -2.75
C TYR A 59 45.02 14.17 -2.49
N ASN A 60 43.90 14.73 -2.06
CA ASN A 60 42.71 13.99 -1.68
C ASN A 60 41.61 14.30 -2.70
N ASP A 61 41.57 13.53 -3.80
CA ASP A 61 40.47 13.48 -4.75
C ASP A 61 39.10 13.41 -4.05
N ALA A 62 39.07 12.79 -2.86
CA ALA A 62 37.90 12.63 -2.05
C ALA A 62 37.17 13.95 -1.72
N VAL A 63 37.89 15.01 -1.34
CA VAL A 63 37.28 16.30 -0.95
C VAL A 63 36.67 17.00 -2.15
N GLY A 64 37.36 17.01 -3.28
CA GLY A 64 36.86 17.61 -4.53
C GLY A 64 35.60 16.91 -5.05
N ILE A 65 35.59 15.59 -5.03
CA ILE A 65 34.47 14.78 -5.52
C ILE A 65 33.28 14.85 -4.56
N LEU A 66 33.48 14.86 -3.23
CA LEU A 66 32.43 15.06 -2.23
C LEU A 66 31.75 16.42 -2.39
N GLY A 67 32.56 17.49 -2.49
CA GLY A 67 32.04 18.84 -2.71
C GLY A 67 31.23 18.95 -3.99
N LEU A 68 31.71 18.31 -5.05
CA LEU A 68 31.02 18.27 -6.33
C LEU A 68 29.72 17.47 -6.27
N SER A 69 29.72 16.31 -5.60
CA SER A 69 28.51 15.52 -5.41
C SER A 69 27.45 16.28 -4.59
N ALA A 70 27.86 17.02 -3.54
CA ALA A 70 27.00 17.90 -2.78
C ALA A 70 26.40 19.03 -3.65
N LEU A 71 27.22 19.67 -4.48
CA LEU A 71 26.77 20.70 -5.42
C LEU A 71 25.74 20.17 -6.41
N MET A 72 25.97 18.99 -6.97
CA MET A 72 25.04 18.33 -7.90
C MET A 72 23.71 18.01 -7.23
N CYS A 73 23.73 17.51 -5.99
CA CYS A 73 22.52 17.28 -5.20
C CYS A 73 21.76 18.59 -4.96
N MET A 74 22.44 19.69 -4.64
CA MET A 74 21.79 21.00 -4.46
C MET A 74 21.13 21.51 -5.75
N ILE A 75 21.83 21.42 -6.88
CA ILE A 75 21.28 21.80 -8.18
C ILE A 75 20.03 20.97 -8.51
N ALA A 76 20.05 19.67 -8.26
CA ALA A 76 18.89 18.80 -8.49
C ALA A 76 17.70 19.19 -7.60
N GLN A 77 17.93 19.58 -6.34
CA GLN A 77 16.84 20.06 -5.46
C GLN A 77 16.11 21.27 -6.07
N PHE A 78 16.82 22.15 -6.73
CA PHE A 78 16.27 23.36 -7.34
C PHE A 78 15.55 23.10 -8.67
N LEU A 79 16.11 22.24 -9.54
CA LEU A 79 15.70 22.10 -10.94
C LEU A 79 14.51 21.17 -11.17
N TYR A 80 14.17 20.27 -10.23
CA TYR A 80 13.18 19.21 -10.44
C TYR A 80 12.00 19.31 -9.48
N LYS A 81 10.83 18.73 -9.88
CA LYS A 81 9.56 18.79 -9.12
C LYS A 81 9.40 17.67 -8.10
N ASP A 82 10.13 16.58 -8.28
CA ASP A 82 10.03 15.38 -7.44
C ASP A 82 10.26 15.70 -5.96
N SER A 83 9.89 14.80 -5.05
CA SER A 83 10.10 14.98 -3.62
C SER A 83 11.60 15.20 -3.31
N TRP A 84 11.91 15.91 -2.22
CA TRP A 84 13.30 16.21 -1.84
C TRP A 84 14.15 14.94 -1.69
N SER A 85 13.55 13.88 -1.08
CA SER A 85 14.21 12.59 -0.87
C SER A 85 14.49 11.86 -2.19
N THR A 86 13.55 11.90 -3.14
CA THR A 86 13.72 11.33 -4.47
C THR A 86 14.84 12.03 -5.23
N LYS A 87 14.85 13.37 -5.23
CA LYS A 87 15.90 14.17 -5.87
C LYS A 87 17.27 13.87 -5.29
N LEU A 88 17.36 13.80 -3.96
CA LEU A 88 18.62 13.50 -3.27
C LEU A 88 19.10 12.08 -3.58
N ALA A 89 18.22 11.06 -3.49
CA ALA A 89 18.57 9.68 -3.77
C ALA A 89 19.06 9.47 -5.22
N ILE A 90 18.34 10.02 -6.20
CA ILE A 90 18.73 9.89 -7.63
C ILE A 90 20.02 10.63 -7.91
N SER A 91 20.23 11.82 -7.34
CA SER A 91 21.46 12.58 -7.53
C SER A 91 22.67 11.89 -6.90
N LEU A 92 22.54 11.36 -5.68
CA LEU A 92 23.58 10.57 -5.01
C LEU A 92 23.92 9.31 -5.81
N MET A 93 22.90 8.60 -6.30
CA MET A 93 23.09 7.40 -7.12
C MET A 93 23.80 7.73 -8.45
N ALA A 94 23.42 8.81 -9.11
CA ALA A 94 24.08 9.26 -10.33
C ALA A 94 25.55 9.66 -10.10
N CYS A 95 25.85 10.37 -8.99
CA CYS A 95 27.21 10.70 -8.58
C CYS A 95 28.01 9.43 -8.27
N LEU A 96 27.43 8.47 -7.58
CA LEU A 96 28.08 7.20 -7.24
C LEU A 96 28.45 6.42 -8.52
N ILE A 97 27.48 6.25 -9.45
CA ILE A 97 27.72 5.59 -10.73
C ILE A 97 28.84 6.29 -11.52
N ALA A 98 28.84 7.63 -11.57
CA ALA A 98 29.86 8.40 -12.26
C ALA A 98 31.24 8.21 -11.63
N ASN A 99 31.34 8.20 -10.32
CA ASN A 99 32.62 8.05 -9.60
C ASN A 99 33.15 6.62 -9.65
N VAL A 100 32.27 5.61 -9.43
CA VAL A 100 32.65 4.20 -9.56
C VAL A 100 33.11 3.89 -10.97
N SER A 101 32.39 4.34 -12.00
CA SER A 101 32.80 4.16 -13.39
C SER A 101 34.15 4.82 -13.69
N THR A 102 34.43 5.98 -13.09
CA THR A 102 35.73 6.65 -13.21
C THR A 102 36.85 5.80 -12.61
N PHE A 103 36.63 5.34 -11.37
CA PHE A 103 37.60 4.51 -10.65
C PHE A 103 37.86 3.19 -11.38
N MET A 104 36.78 2.52 -11.84
CA MET A 104 36.85 1.28 -12.62
C MET A 104 37.72 1.44 -13.89
N PHE A 105 37.47 2.53 -14.62
CA PHE A 105 38.18 2.77 -15.88
C PHE A 105 39.62 3.17 -15.70
N CYS A 106 39.93 4.07 -14.77
CA CYS A 106 41.32 4.47 -14.53
C CYS A 106 42.17 3.28 -14.07
N GLY A 107 41.65 2.46 -13.13
CA GLY A 107 42.39 1.30 -12.61
C GLY A 107 42.60 0.19 -13.65
N THR A 108 41.59 -0.12 -14.48
CA THR A 108 41.72 -1.18 -15.51
C THR A 108 42.57 -0.76 -16.71
N THR A 109 42.48 0.49 -17.12
CA THR A 109 43.30 0.97 -18.24
C THR A 109 44.77 1.14 -17.85
N ASP A 110 45.09 1.61 -16.63
CA ASP A 110 46.46 1.65 -16.13
C ASP A 110 47.07 0.24 -16.06
N THR A 111 46.31 -0.74 -15.63
CA THR A 111 46.82 -2.11 -15.42
C THR A 111 46.87 -2.93 -16.73
N LEU A 112 45.83 -2.87 -17.57
CA LEU A 112 45.74 -3.67 -18.80
C LEU A 112 46.51 -3.06 -19.97
N LEU A 113 46.44 -1.76 -20.18
CA LEU A 113 47.14 -1.08 -21.31
C LEU A 113 48.53 -0.66 -20.97
N GLY A 114 48.77 -0.22 -19.70
CA GLY A 114 50.07 0.20 -19.26
C GLY A 114 51.07 -0.97 -19.12
N THR A 115 50.66 -2.02 -18.42
CA THR A 115 51.56 -3.17 -18.14
C THR A 115 51.50 -4.26 -19.21
N ALA A 116 50.33 -4.58 -19.76
CA ALA A 116 50.20 -5.69 -20.72
C ALA A 116 50.64 -5.34 -22.15
N LEU A 117 50.47 -4.09 -22.57
CA LEU A 117 50.84 -3.62 -23.94
C LEU A 117 52.10 -2.77 -24.00
N GLY A 118 52.73 -2.47 -22.86
CA GLY A 118 53.95 -1.66 -22.81
C GLY A 118 53.78 -0.23 -23.35
N LEU A 119 52.55 0.27 -23.43
CA LEU A 119 52.20 1.57 -23.99
C LEU A 119 52.44 2.71 -23.00
N ILE A 120 52.65 2.42 -21.70
CA ILE A 120 52.88 3.38 -20.63
C ILE A 120 54.25 3.07 -20.02
N GLN A 121 55.32 3.70 -20.51
CA GLN A 121 56.68 3.52 -20.00
C GLN A 121 57.09 4.53 -18.91
N GLU A 122 56.34 5.61 -18.73
CA GLU A 122 56.70 6.65 -17.75
C GLU A 122 55.43 7.13 -17.02
N SER A 123 55.60 7.84 -15.89
CA SER A 123 54.61 8.32 -14.94
C SER A 123 53.13 8.34 -15.44
N PRO A 124 52.16 7.79 -14.69
CA PRO A 124 50.74 7.84 -15.03
C PRO A 124 50.17 9.26 -15.19
N TYR A 125 50.97 10.27 -14.92
CA TYR A 125 50.66 11.70 -15.05
C TYR A 125 51.19 12.32 -16.34
N ASP A 126 51.70 11.54 -17.29
CA ASP A 126 52.07 12.06 -18.60
C ASP A 126 50.82 12.54 -19.36
N THR A 127 50.95 13.67 -20.04
CA THR A 127 49.85 14.36 -20.75
C THR A 127 49.23 13.52 -21.85
N ALA A 128 50.00 12.69 -22.54
CA ALA A 128 49.52 11.80 -23.60
C ALA A 128 48.58 10.69 -23.03
N ASN A 129 49.00 10.07 -21.91
CA ASN A 129 48.22 9.06 -21.23
C ASN A 129 46.93 9.65 -20.70
N LEU A 130 46.96 10.84 -20.12
CA LEU A 130 45.80 11.51 -19.57
C LEU A 130 44.76 11.89 -20.65
N VAL A 131 45.20 12.32 -21.83
CA VAL A 131 44.30 12.58 -22.98
C VAL A 131 43.63 11.29 -23.45
N PHE A 132 44.35 10.19 -23.53
CA PHE A 132 43.82 8.89 -23.88
C PHE A 132 42.75 8.41 -22.88
N PHE A 133 42.98 8.54 -21.57
CA PHE A 133 42.02 8.24 -20.53
C PHE A 133 40.74 9.08 -20.64
N ILE A 134 40.86 10.35 -20.88
CA ILE A 134 39.72 11.24 -21.06
C ILE A 134 38.88 10.77 -22.26
N GLY A 135 39.51 10.38 -23.37
CA GLY A 135 38.86 9.88 -24.57
C GLY A 135 38.04 8.61 -24.27
N ILE A 136 38.63 7.62 -23.58
CA ILE A 136 37.94 6.40 -23.18
C ILE A 136 36.76 6.73 -22.23
N LYS A 137 36.98 7.61 -21.27
CA LYS A 137 35.95 8.02 -20.31
C LYS A 137 34.74 8.65 -21.01
N ILE A 138 34.96 9.53 -21.96
CA ILE A 138 33.90 10.13 -22.79
C ILE A 138 33.11 9.03 -23.52
N PHE A 139 33.82 8.10 -24.15
CA PHE A 139 33.21 7.01 -24.91
C PHE A 139 32.31 6.15 -24.01
N VAL A 140 32.80 5.75 -22.84
CA VAL A 140 32.04 4.94 -21.87
C VAL A 140 30.80 5.66 -21.35
N TYR A 141 30.95 6.93 -20.98
CA TYR A 141 29.82 7.73 -20.53
C TYR A 141 28.76 7.90 -21.62
N ALA A 142 29.18 8.08 -22.86
CA ALA A 142 28.26 8.15 -23.99
C ALA A 142 27.50 6.82 -24.18
N VAL A 143 28.23 5.69 -24.23
CA VAL A 143 27.63 4.35 -24.37
C VAL A 143 26.67 4.06 -23.21
N PHE A 144 27.10 4.30 -21.97
CA PHE A 144 26.26 4.07 -20.81
C PHE A 144 25.01 4.96 -20.81
N SER A 145 25.13 6.23 -21.17
CA SER A 145 24.01 7.17 -21.27
C SER A 145 22.96 6.70 -22.30
N VAL A 146 23.43 6.20 -23.45
CA VAL A 146 22.54 5.64 -24.50
C VAL A 146 21.84 4.37 -24.00
N LEU A 147 22.57 3.44 -23.40
CA LEU A 147 22.01 2.20 -22.85
C LEU A 147 21.01 2.50 -21.72
N TYR A 148 21.36 3.42 -20.83
CA TYR A 148 20.47 3.86 -19.75
C TYR A 148 19.17 4.47 -20.30
N ALA A 149 19.30 5.41 -21.22
CA ALA A 149 18.14 6.08 -21.83
C ALA A 149 17.22 5.10 -22.57
N ARG A 150 17.81 4.09 -23.24
CA ARG A 150 17.06 3.13 -24.06
C ARG A 150 16.39 2.00 -23.25
N PHE A 151 17.08 1.47 -22.24
CA PHE A 151 16.64 0.26 -21.54
C PHE A 151 16.17 0.50 -20.10
N LEU A 152 16.79 1.42 -19.36
CA LEU A 152 16.59 1.58 -17.93
C LEU A 152 15.70 2.77 -17.57
N LYS A 153 15.70 3.85 -18.33
CA LYS A 153 14.97 5.09 -18.04
C LYS A 153 13.50 4.85 -17.69
N LYS A 154 12.79 4.11 -18.54
CA LYS A 154 11.34 3.88 -18.36
C LYS A 154 11.03 3.10 -17.08
N THR A 155 11.85 2.09 -16.78
CA THR A 155 11.70 1.27 -15.58
C THR A 155 11.99 2.06 -14.33
N ILE A 156 13.12 2.78 -14.29
CA ILE A 156 13.54 3.57 -13.14
C ILE A 156 12.55 4.72 -12.89
N HIS A 157 12.13 5.43 -13.93
CA HIS A 157 11.16 6.54 -13.80
C HIS A 157 9.82 6.05 -13.20
N ARG A 158 9.26 4.96 -13.72
CA ARG A 158 8.03 4.36 -13.16
C ARG A 158 8.19 3.92 -11.71
N THR A 159 9.35 3.34 -11.39
CA THR A 159 9.65 2.89 -10.03
C THR A 159 9.77 4.08 -9.07
N VAL A 160 10.44 5.15 -9.50
CA VAL A 160 10.59 6.40 -8.73
C VAL A 160 9.24 7.09 -8.50
N GLU A 161 8.39 7.16 -9.51
CA GLU A 161 7.03 7.70 -9.38
C GLU A 161 6.19 6.89 -8.38
N ALA A 162 6.25 5.57 -8.45
CA ALA A 162 5.49 4.69 -7.56
C ALA A 162 5.91 4.78 -6.09
N VAL A 163 7.20 4.95 -5.83
CA VAL A 163 7.76 5.02 -4.45
C VAL A 163 7.65 6.42 -3.84
N GLY A 164 7.72 7.48 -4.68
CA GLY A 164 7.54 8.86 -4.25
C GLY A 164 8.40 9.25 -3.04
N GLY A 165 7.77 9.85 -2.03
CA GLY A 165 8.46 10.33 -0.81
C GLY A 165 9.11 9.25 0.05
N LYS A 166 8.74 7.98 -0.10
CA LYS A 166 9.33 6.85 0.66
C LYS A 166 10.77 6.51 0.22
N MET A 167 11.27 7.13 -0.85
CA MET A 167 12.70 7.06 -1.22
C MET A 167 13.64 7.48 -0.08
N ALA A 168 13.17 8.22 0.91
CA ALA A 168 13.95 8.59 2.10
C ALA A 168 14.52 7.38 2.85
N VAL A 169 13.85 6.23 2.82
CA VAL A 169 14.30 4.99 3.48
C VAL A 169 15.62 4.47 2.90
N PHE A 170 15.91 4.77 1.63
CA PHE A 170 17.14 4.32 0.97
C PHE A 170 18.32 5.29 1.10
N LEU A 171 18.09 6.52 1.58
CA LEU A 171 19.14 7.52 1.75
C LEU A 171 20.29 7.07 2.68
N PRO A 172 20.05 6.40 3.84
CA PRO A 172 21.14 5.94 4.68
C PRO A 172 22.06 4.93 3.98
N ALA A 173 21.49 3.97 3.22
CA ALA A 173 22.28 2.99 2.47
C ALA A 173 23.13 3.68 1.38
N LEU A 174 22.55 4.57 0.59
CA LEU A 174 23.26 5.35 -0.42
C LEU A 174 24.37 6.22 0.19
N PHE A 175 24.11 6.82 1.35
CA PHE A 175 25.11 7.63 2.05
C PHE A 175 26.28 6.78 2.55
N ILE A 176 26.02 5.60 3.14
CA ILE A 176 27.03 4.67 3.58
C ILE A 176 27.88 4.20 2.38
N SER A 177 27.27 3.91 1.24
CA SER A 177 27.98 3.51 0.01
C SER A 177 28.91 4.61 -0.49
N VAL A 178 28.44 5.85 -0.51
CA VAL A 178 29.27 7.01 -0.90
C VAL A 178 30.46 7.18 0.06
N VAL A 179 30.19 7.18 1.38
CA VAL A 179 31.24 7.33 2.40
C VAL A 179 32.22 6.16 2.35
N GLY A 180 31.73 4.93 2.21
CA GLY A 180 32.54 3.72 2.08
C GLY A 180 33.48 3.78 0.87
N PHE A 181 32.97 4.21 -0.28
CA PHE A 181 33.78 4.42 -1.49
C PHE A 181 34.94 5.41 -1.25
N TYR A 182 34.63 6.55 -0.61
CA TYR A 182 35.66 7.54 -0.27
C TYR A 182 36.67 7.04 0.74
N PHE A 183 36.22 6.31 1.74
CA PHE A 183 37.12 5.73 2.76
C PHE A 183 38.09 4.73 2.11
N ILE A 184 37.63 3.88 1.21
CA ILE A 184 38.47 2.93 0.48
C ILE A 184 39.49 3.67 -0.40
N ASN A 185 39.10 4.73 -1.10
CA ASN A 185 40.05 5.57 -1.85
C ASN A 185 41.10 6.20 -0.95
N LEU A 186 40.72 6.73 0.21
CA LEU A 186 41.62 7.30 1.18
C LEU A 186 42.65 6.28 1.72
N VAL A 187 42.19 5.09 2.09
CA VAL A 187 43.03 4.00 2.59
C VAL A 187 43.99 3.50 1.50
N SER A 188 43.49 3.29 0.29
CA SER A 188 44.31 2.87 -0.86
C SER A 188 45.47 3.83 -1.11
N ASN A 189 45.20 5.14 -1.09
CA ASN A 189 46.21 6.16 -1.29
C ASN A 189 47.19 6.25 -0.07
N GLY A 190 46.68 6.07 1.15
CA GLY A 190 47.50 6.18 2.39
C GLY A 190 48.40 4.97 2.66
N VAL A 191 48.00 3.78 2.25
CA VAL A 191 48.77 2.53 2.46
C VAL A 191 49.79 2.28 1.32
N GLY A 192 49.80 3.09 0.27
CA GLY A 192 50.71 2.95 -0.85
C GLY A 192 50.49 1.65 -1.66
N ILE A 193 49.21 1.23 -1.77
CA ILE A 193 48.86 0.09 -2.60
C ILE A 193 48.93 0.54 -4.07
N TYR A 194 50.01 0.20 -4.74
CA TYR A 194 50.25 0.60 -6.12
C TYR A 194 49.31 -0.11 -7.10
N PRO A 195 48.89 0.54 -8.20
CA PRO A 195 48.01 -0.04 -9.23
C PRO A 195 48.49 -1.38 -9.81
N ASN A 196 49.77 -1.63 -9.81
CA ASN A 196 50.41 -2.83 -10.35
C ASN A 196 50.43 -4.01 -9.36
N SER A 197 49.88 -3.85 -8.17
CA SER A 197 49.83 -4.91 -7.16
C SER A 197 48.63 -5.81 -7.41
N PRO A 198 48.76 -7.17 -7.36
CA PRO A 198 47.64 -8.09 -7.41
C PRO A 198 46.59 -7.82 -6.32
N TRP A 199 47.02 -7.32 -5.16
CA TRP A 199 46.16 -6.92 -4.06
C TRP A 199 45.28 -5.72 -4.37
N PHE A 200 45.77 -4.77 -5.18
CA PHE A 200 44.98 -3.65 -5.69
C PHE A 200 43.84 -4.15 -6.59
N PHE A 201 44.14 -5.11 -7.47
CA PHE A 201 43.18 -5.68 -8.36
C PHE A 201 42.08 -6.46 -7.63
N LEU A 202 42.46 -7.23 -6.59
CA LEU A 202 41.52 -7.96 -5.74
C LEU A 202 40.62 -7.01 -4.94
N LEU A 203 41.20 -5.99 -4.31
CA LEU A 203 40.47 -4.95 -3.58
C LEU A 203 39.46 -4.25 -4.51
N TYR A 204 39.91 -3.89 -5.68
CA TYR A 204 39.11 -3.23 -6.71
C TYR A 204 37.90 -4.08 -7.15
N ILE A 205 38.12 -5.34 -7.51
CA ILE A 205 37.03 -6.27 -7.88
C ILE A 205 36.04 -6.41 -6.73
N THR A 206 36.55 -6.54 -5.50
CA THR A 206 35.69 -6.69 -4.30
C THR A 206 34.79 -5.46 -4.11
N VAL A 207 35.37 -4.26 -4.23
CA VAL A 207 34.59 -3.01 -4.12
C VAL A 207 33.52 -2.94 -5.21
N CYS A 208 33.88 -3.28 -6.43
CA CYS A 208 32.94 -3.28 -7.54
C CYS A 208 31.79 -4.27 -7.36
N LEU A 209 32.09 -5.48 -6.87
CA LEU A 209 31.06 -6.47 -6.54
C LEU A 209 30.13 -5.97 -5.44
N ILE A 210 30.67 -5.33 -4.40
CA ILE A 210 29.86 -4.74 -3.32
C ILE A 210 28.90 -3.71 -3.92
N PHE A 211 29.35 -2.78 -4.76
CA PHE A 211 28.50 -1.78 -5.38
C PHE A 211 27.42 -2.38 -6.30
N VAL A 212 27.78 -3.41 -7.08
CA VAL A 212 26.80 -4.11 -7.92
C VAL A 212 25.72 -4.76 -7.06
N VAL A 213 26.11 -5.42 -5.95
CA VAL A 213 25.16 -6.07 -5.04
C VAL A 213 24.29 -5.03 -4.33
N GLU A 214 24.88 -3.93 -3.81
CA GLU A 214 24.10 -2.85 -3.20
C GLU A 214 23.12 -2.20 -4.16
N PHE A 215 23.58 -1.89 -5.38
CA PHE A 215 22.70 -1.34 -6.41
C PHE A 215 21.55 -2.30 -6.74
N TRP A 216 21.85 -3.59 -6.87
CA TRP A 216 20.84 -4.61 -7.13
C TRP A 216 19.84 -4.74 -5.97
N MET A 217 20.32 -4.74 -4.72
CA MET A 217 19.46 -4.79 -3.53
C MET A 217 18.54 -3.56 -3.43
N ILE A 218 19.08 -2.36 -3.66
CA ILE A 218 18.30 -1.11 -3.66
C ILE A 218 17.24 -1.17 -4.76
N PHE A 219 17.62 -1.52 -5.98
CA PHE A 219 16.70 -1.63 -7.10
C PHE A 219 15.61 -2.68 -6.86
N TYR A 220 15.97 -3.84 -6.34
CA TYR A 220 15.03 -4.90 -5.97
C TYR A 220 14.04 -4.44 -4.91
N SER A 221 14.54 -3.82 -3.84
CA SER A 221 13.71 -3.30 -2.75
C SER A 221 12.74 -2.21 -3.21
N ILE A 222 13.20 -1.28 -4.03
CA ILE A 222 12.36 -0.24 -4.65
C ILE A 222 11.26 -0.87 -5.51
N ASN A 223 11.62 -1.82 -6.36
CA ASN A 223 10.67 -2.48 -7.24
C ASN A 223 9.62 -3.29 -6.46
N GLN A 224 10.03 -3.96 -5.39
CA GLN A 224 9.14 -4.68 -4.48
C GLN A 224 8.16 -3.71 -3.78
N SER A 225 8.68 -2.60 -3.25
CA SER A 225 7.85 -1.57 -2.61
C SER A 225 6.83 -0.95 -3.59
N ALA A 226 7.24 -0.72 -4.84
CA ALA A 226 6.35 -0.21 -5.88
C ALA A 226 5.21 -1.19 -6.23
N ARG A 227 5.50 -2.49 -6.26
CA ARG A 227 4.49 -3.55 -6.48
C ARG A 227 3.50 -3.59 -5.32
N THR A 228 3.99 -3.61 -4.09
CA THR A 228 3.12 -3.61 -2.90
C THR A 228 2.20 -2.40 -2.88
N MET A 229 2.73 -1.19 -3.15
CA MET A 229 1.92 0.03 -3.22
C MET A 229 0.83 -0.02 -4.29
N LYS A 230 1.13 -0.57 -5.45
CA LYS A 230 0.13 -0.73 -6.52
C LYS A 230 -0.98 -1.68 -6.08
N THR A 231 -0.62 -2.83 -5.51
CA THR A 231 -1.60 -3.80 -5.01
C THR A 231 -2.47 -3.20 -3.90
N THR A 232 -1.88 -2.48 -2.94
CA THR A 232 -2.64 -1.78 -1.90
C THR A 232 -3.58 -0.71 -2.47
N ALA A 233 -3.15 0.03 -3.50
CA ALA A 233 -4.01 1.01 -4.16
C ALA A 233 -5.20 0.36 -4.89
N GLU A 234 -5.00 -0.78 -5.55
CA GLU A 234 -6.06 -1.55 -6.20
C GLU A 234 -7.04 -2.12 -5.16
N LEU A 235 -6.55 -2.62 -4.03
CA LEU A 235 -7.38 -3.09 -2.90
C LEU A 235 -8.20 -1.95 -2.29
N ASN A 236 -7.62 -0.75 -2.09
CA ASN A 236 -8.36 0.41 -1.59
C ASN A 236 -9.52 0.81 -2.52
N VAL A 237 -9.36 0.66 -3.84
CA VAL A 237 -10.46 0.89 -4.78
C VAL A 237 -11.55 -0.17 -4.59
N ALA A 238 -11.20 -1.44 -4.42
CA ALA A 238 -12.16 -2.51 -4.14
C ALA A 238 -12.92 -2.26 -2.84
N THR A 239 -12.24 -1.83 -1.78
CA THR A 239 -12.83 -1.43 -0.49
C THR A 239 -13.88 -0.32 -0.67
N ASN A 240 -13.53 0.74 -1.40
CA ASN A 240 -14.44 1.86 -1.65
C ASN A 240 -15.69 1.41 -2.44
N ILE A 241 -15.51 0.53 -3.42
CA ILE A 241 -16.64 -0.04 -4.18
C ILE A 241 -17.53 -0.86 -3.25
N GLN A 242 -16.96 -1.76 -2.45
CA GLN A 242 -17.72 -2.60 -1.51
C GLN A 242 -18.48 -1.75 -0.49
N GLN A 243 -17.82 -0.78 0.14
CA GLN A 243 -18.48 0.12 1.09
C GLN A 243 -19.61 0.91 0.47
N SER A 244 -19.49 1.31 -0.80
CA SER A 244 -20.56 2.01 -1.50
C SER A 244 -21.79 1.13 -1.82
N MET A 245 -21.66 -0.19 -1.75
CA MET A 245 -22.77 -1.14 -1.94
C MET A 245 -23.60 -1.32 -0.67
N LEU A 246 -23.04 -0.99 0.51
CA LEU A 246 -23.77 -1.04 1.78
C LEU A 246 -24.52 0.27 2.00
N PRO A 247 -25.74 0.26 2.56
CA PRO A 247 -26.44 1.47 2.96
C PRO A 247 -25.65 2.21 4.04
N CYS A 248 -25.09 3.38 3.74
CA CYS A 248 -24.20 4.13 4.65
C CYS A 248 -24.72 5.56 4.97
N ILE A 249 -25.87 5.95 4.40
CA ILE A 249 -26.48 7.26 4.65
C ILE A 249 -27.58 7.10 5.69
N PHE A 250 -27.44 7.82 6.80
CA PHE A 250 -28.41 7.80 7.90
C PHE A 250 -28.86 9.23 8.26
N PRO A 251 -30.13 9.44 8.62
CA PRO A 251 -31.22 8.45 8.65
C PRO A 251 -31.52 7.91 7.24
N ALA A 252 -31.73 6.60 7.14
CA ALA A 252 -31.88 5.92 5.85
C ALA A 252 -33.21 6.25 5.16
N PHE A 253 -34.27 6.47 5.94
CA PHE A 253 -35.63 6.78 5.48
C PHE A 253 -36.15 8.00 6.26
N PRO A 254 -35.67 9.22 5.98
CA PRO A 254 -36.01 10.41 6.75
C PRO A 254 -37.50 10.79 6.67
N GLU A 255 -38.21 10.33 5.64
CA GLU A 255 -39.66 10.53 5.48
C GLU A 255 -40.54 9.50 6.17
N ARG A 256 -39.92 8.44 6.77
CA ARG A 256 -40.65 7.39 7.48
C ARG A 256 -40.59 7.62 8.99
N GLU A 257 -41.76 7.53 9.61
CA GLU A 257 -41.89 7.65 11.06
C GLU A 257 -42.25 6.33 11.73
N GLU A 258 -42.52 5.28 10.95
CA GLU A 258 -42.96 3.97 11.41
C GLU A 258 -41.84 3.18 12.04
N PHE A 259 -40.60 3.43 11.66
CA PHE A 259 -39.43 2.73 12.18
C PHE A 259 -38.20 3.62 12.17
N ASP A 260 -37.18 3.17 12.87
CA ASP A 260 -35.80 3.68 12.76
C ASP A 260 -34.87 2.51 12.54
N VAL A 261 -33.87 2.65 11.69
CA VAL A 261 -32.89 1.60 11.39
C VAL A 261 -31.50 2.19 11.34
N PHE A 262 -30.57 1.48 11.98
CA PHE A 262 -29.15 1.81 11.92
C PHE A 262 -28.32 0.53 11.79
N ALA A 263 -27.27 0.58 11.00
CA ALA A 263 -26.33 -0.50 10.81
C ALA A 263 -24.89 0.01 10.73
N ALA A 264 -23.95 -0.83 11.09
CA ALA A 264 -22.53 -0.54 11.05
C ALA A 264 -21.75 -1.82 10.71
N MET A 265 -20.71 -1.68 9.90
CA MET A 265 -19.77 -2.73 9.56
C MET A 265 -18.35 -2.19 9.63
N GLU A 266 -17.46 -2.94 10.27
CA GLU A 266 -16.03 -2.67 10.32
C GLU A 266 -15.27 -3.91 9.85
N PRO A 267 -14.65 -3.87 8.67
CA PRO A 267 -13.96 -5.03 8.14
C PRO A 267 -12.62 -5.25 8.85
N ALA A 268 -12.24 -6.53 9.04
CA ALA A 268 -10.96 -6.93 9.63
C ALA A 268 -9.78 -6.75 8.66
N LYS A 269 -10.05 -6.72 7.35
CA LYS A 269 -9.06 -6.50 6.28
C LYS A 269 -9.50 -5.35 5.39
N GLU A 270 -8.76 -5.14 4.30
CA GLU A 270 -9.10 -4.12 3.31
C GLU A 270 -10.51 -4.30 2.72
N VAL A 271 -10.95 -5.56 2.56
CA VAL A 271 -12.31 -5.92 2.14
C VAL A 271 -12.84 -7.05 3.01
N GLY A 272 -14.13 -6.98 3.39
CA GLY A 272 -14.81 -7.94 4.24
C GLY A 272 -15.68 -8.95 3.50
N GLY A 273 -16.03 -10.04 4.18
CA GLY A 273 -17.05 -11.01 3.75
C GLY A 273 -18.45 -10.63 4.21
N ASP A 274 -18.53 -9.94 5.31
CA ASP A 274 -19.78 -9.50 5.92
C ASP A 274 -20.58 -8.54 5.07
N PHE A 275 -21.89 -8.54 5.23
CA PHE A 275 -22.74 -7.48 4.74
C PHE A 275 -24.03 -7.33 5.55
N TYR A 276 -24.59 -6.16 5.49
CA TYR A 276 -25.96 -5.87 5.87
C TYR A 276 -26.69 -5.19 4.71
N ASP A 277 -27.99 -5.30 4.69
CA ASP A 277 -28.86 -4.48 3.83
C ASP A 277 -30.17 -4.18 4.57
N PHE A 278 -30.82 -3.12 4.17
CA PHE A 278 -32.20 -2.82 4.52
C PHE A 278 -32.83 -2.03 3.37
N PHE A 279 -34.03 -2.40 3.02
CA PHE A 279 -34.75 -1.78 1.90
C PHE A 279 -36.26 -1.97 2.05
N MET A 280 -37.01 -1.08 1.44
CA MET A 280 -38.43 -1.27 1.31
C MET A 280 -38.69 -2.29 0.19
N VAL A 281 -39.36 -3.40 0.53
CA VAL A 281 -39.84 -4.39 -0.45
C VAL A 281 -41.01 -3.80 -1.26
N ASP A 282 -41.88 -3.08 -0.56
CA ASP A 282 -42.95 -2.23 -1.09
C ASP A 282 -43.24 -1.09 -0.08
N GLU A 283 -44.28 -0.33 -0.24
CA GLU A 283 -44.61 0.79 0.66
C GLU A 283 -44.87 0.39 2.12
N ARG A 284 -45.17 -0.88 2.36
CA ARG A 284 -45.58 -1.41 3.66
C ARG A 284 -44.54 -2.34 4.31
N HIS A 285 -43.66 -2.94 3.54
CA HIS A 285 -42.77 -3.98 4.02
C HIS A 285 -41.31 -3.54 4.05
N LEU A 286 -40.70 -3.53 5.23
CA LEU A 286 -39.26 -3.27 5.42
C LEU A 286 -38.50 -4.59 5.53
N ALA A 287 -37.56 -4.84 4.62
CA ALA A 287 -36.59 -5.93 4.72
C ALA A 287 -35.34 -5.47 5.45
N VAL A 288 -34.78 -6.37 6.30
CA VAL A 288 -33.46 -6.22 6.94
C VAL A 288 -32.67 -7.49 6.76
N VAL A 289 -31.40 -7.38 6.42
CA VAL A 289 -30.48 -8.50 6.14
C VAL A 289 -29.20 -8.31 6.92
N ALA A 290 -28.69 -9.39 7.51
CA ALA A 290 -27.33 -9.49 8.01
C ALA A 290 -26.75 -10.84 7.59
N ALA A 291 -25.52 -10.87 7.11
CA ALA A 291 -24.91 -12.07 6.59
C ALA A 291 -23.38 -12.00 6.66
N ASP A 292 -22.77 -13.18 6.74
CA ASP A 292 -21.32 -13.38 6.73
C ASP A 292 -20.95 -14.46 5.71
N VAL A 293 -19.95 -14.17 4.89
CA VAL A 293 -19.38 -15.06 3.88
C VAL A 293 -18.14 -15.74 4.42
N SER A 294 -18.11 -17.06 4.35
CA SER A 294 -16.94 -17.85 4.76
C SER A 294 -15.66 -17.42 4.04
N GLY A 295 -14.57 -17.32 4.78
CA GLY A 295 -13.28 -16.85 4.27
C GLY A 295 -13.11 -15.33 4.37
N LYS A 296 -12.02 -14.80 3.84
CA LYS A 296 -11.65 -13.37 4.01
C LYS A 296 -11.00 -12.80 2.76
N GLY A 297 -11.09 -11.49 2.61
CA GLY A 297 -10.47 -10.75 1.53
C GLY A 297 -11.26 -10.79 0.22
N VAL A 298 -10.58 -10.60 -0.91
CA VAL A 298 -11.23 -10.39 -2.21
C VAL A 298 -12.20 -11.50 -2.64
N PRO A 299 -11.91 -12.81 -2.48
CA PRO A 299 -12.88 -13.84 -2.84
C PRO A 299 -14.19 -13.73 -2.05
N ALA A 300 -14.10 -13.59 -0.73
CA ALA A 300 -15.28 -13.43 0.14
C ALA A 300 -16.07 -12.16 -0.22
N ALA A 301 -15.39 -11.04 -0.46
CA ALA A 301 -16.01 -9.79 -0.87
C ALA A 301 -16.77 -9.91 -2.20
N LEU A 302 -16.24 -10.64 -3.19
CA LEU A 302 -16.93 -10.87 -4.46
C LEU A 302 -18.16 -11.76 -4.27
N PHE A 303 -18.05 -12.81 -3.47
CA PHE A 303 -19.15 -13.70 -3.17
C PHE A 303 -20.25 -12.99 -2.36
N MET A 304 -19.86 -12.10 -1.45
CA MET A 304 -20.76 -11.19 -0.73
C MET A 304 -21.63 -10.36 -1.67
N VAL A 305 -21.01 -9.74 -2.71
CA VAL A 305 -21.77 -8.93 -3.68
C VAL A 305 -22.83 -9.76 -4.40
N ILE A 306 -22.49 -11.00 -4.77
CA ILE A 306 -23.44 -11.92 -5.42
C ILE A 306 -24.57 -12.28 -4.43
N GLY A 307 -24.24 -12.71 -3.21
CA GLY A 307 -25.21 -13.08 -2.19
C GLY A 307 -26.16 -11.94 -1.85
N LYS A 308 -25.62 -10.74 -1.57
CA LYS A 308 -26.40 -9.54 -1.29
C LYS A 308 -27.36 -9.20 -2.42
N THR A 309 -26.87 -9.25 -3.66
CA THR A 309 -27.68 -8.91 -4.84
C THR A 309 -28.80 -9.92 -5.06
N LEU A 310 -28.51 -11.21 -4.98
CA LEU A 310 -29.51 -12.26 -5.16
C LEU A 310 -30.59 -12.22 -4.06
N ILE A 311 -30.23 -12.06 -2.78
CA ILE A 311 -31.18 -11.93 -1.69
C ILE A 311 -32.12 -10.76 -1.98
N LYS A 312 -31.56 -9.57 -2.23
CA LYS A 312 -32.36 -8.36 -2.49
C LYS A 312 -33.28 -8.49 -3.71
N ASP A 313 -32.77 -9.04 -4.82
CA ASP A 313 -33.52 -9.17 -6.07
C ASP A 313 -34.68 -10.17 -5.95
N HIS A 314 -34.49 -11.26 -5.21
CA HIS A 314 -35.51 -12.30 -5.04
C HIS A 314 -36.52 -11.98 -3.93
N THR A 315 -36.23 -11.06 -3.02
CA THR A 315 -37.17 -10.61 -1.97
C THR A 315 -38.16 -9.62 -2.57
N GLN A 316 -39.21 -10.19 -3.16
CA GLN A 316 -40.26 -9.44 -3.84
C GLN A 316 -41.57 -9.45 -3.03
N PRO A 317 -42.48 -8.47 -3.25
CA PRO A 317 -43.76 -8.40 -2.56
C PRO A 317 -44.57 -9.71 -2.67
N GLY A 318 -45.02 -10.21 -1.51
CA GLY A 318 -45.87 -11.42 -1.44
C GLY A 318 -45.13 -12.74 -1.57
N ARG A 319 -43.82 -12.78 -1.75
CA ARG A 319 -43.03 -14.02 -1.76
C ARG A 319 -42.80 -14.57 -0.36
N ASP A 320 -42.75 -15.89 -0.25
CA ASP A 320 -42.33 -16.56 0.98
C ASP A 320 -40.79 -16.53 1.08
N LEU A 321 -40.26 -16.08 2.23
CA LEU A 321 -38.81 -15.96 2.43
C LEU A 321 -38.09 -17.30 2.40
N GLY A 322 -38.75 -18.41 2.83
CA GLY A 322 -38.18 -19.75 2.72
C GLY A 322 -38.00 -20.20 1.29
N GLU A 323 -38.93 -19.84 0.38
CA GLU A 323 -38.78 -20.08 -1.06
C GLU A 323 -37.71 -19.20 -1.66
N VAL A 324 -37.64 -17.92 -1.27
CA VAL A 324 -36.57 -16.99 -1.69
C VAL A 324 -35.19 -17.55 -1.35
N PHE A 325 -34.98 -17.95 -0.10
CA PHE A 325 -33.68 -18.50 0.32
C PHE A 325 -33.36 -19.83 -0.34
N THR A 326 -34.37 -20.66 -0.65
CA THR A 326 -34.19 -21.92 -1.40
C THR A 326 -33.68 -21.66 -2.83
N GLU A 327 -34.27 -20.69 -3.51
CA GLU A 327 -33.83 -20.29 -4.86
C GLU A 327 -32.44 -19.64 -4.84
N VAL A 328 -32.21 -18.67 -3.95
CA VAL A 328 -30.89 -18.01 -3.79
C VAL A 328 -29.80 -19.02 -3.47
N ASN A 329 -30.06 -19.99 -2.60
CA ASN A 329 -29.13 -21.06 -2.29
C ASN A 329 -28.71 -21.85 -3.55
N ASN A 330 -29.69 -22.27 -4.36
CA ASN A 330 -29.42 -23.04 -5.56
C ASN A 330 -28.62 -22.23 -6.59
N LEU A 331 -28.98 -20.95 -6.81
CA LEU A 331 -28.23 -20.05 -7.69
C LEU A 331 -26.78 -19.84 -7.22
N LEU A 332 -26.57 -19.68 -5.93
CA LEU A 332 -25.23 -19.55 -5.35
C LEU A 332 -24.43 -20.85 -5.54
N CYS A 333 -25.03 -22.04 -5.38
CA CYS A 333 -24.37 -23.32 -5.58
C CYS A 333 -23.88 -23.51 -7.02
N GLU A 334 -24.64 -23.04 -8.04
CA GLU A 334 -24.29 -23.19 -9.46
C GLU A 334 -22.94 -22.58 -9.83
N SER A 335 -22.52 -21.50 -9.15
CA SER A 335 -21.31 -20.76 -9.47
C SER A 335 -20.25 -20.79 -8.36
N ASN A 336 -20.32 -21.75 -7.44
CA ASN A 336 -19.48 -21.83 -6.25
C ASN A 336 -18.33 -22.84 -6.40
N SER A 337 -17.38 -22.58 -7.30
CA SER A 337 -16.21 -23.45 -7.48
C SER A 337 -15.25 -23.44 -6.30
N GLU A 338 -15.23 -22.38 -5.51
CA GLU A 338 -14.35 -22.20 -4.35
C GLU A 338 -14.89 -22.86 -3.07
N GLY A 339 -16.14 -23.35 -3.09
CA GLY A 339 -16.77 -24.02 -1.94
C GLY A 339 -17.07 -23.04 -0.77
N MET A 340 -17.31 -21.77 -1.06
CA MET A 340 -17.68 -20.77 -0.06
C MET A 340 -19.15 -20.96 0.35
N PHE A 341 -19.49 -20.48 1.54
CA PHE A 341 -20.88 -20.46 2.03
C PHE A 341 -21.19 -19.10 2.66
N ILE A 342 -22.47 -18.82 2.85
CA ILE A 342 -22.95 -17.61 3.50
C ILE A 342 -23.84 -18.01 4.66
N THR A 343 -23.55 -17.52 5.87
CA THR A 343 -24.54 -17.46 6.93
C THR A 343 -25.38 -16.22 6.73
N ALA A 344 -26.70 -16.32 6.75
CA ALA A 344 -27.57 -15.18 6.48
C ALA A 344 -28.84 -15.21 7.33
N PHE A 345 -29.21 -14.02 7.79
CA PHE A 345 -30.52 -13.75 8.37
C PHE A 345 -31.21 -12.69 7.53
N GLU A 346 -32.44 -12.94 7.10
CA GLU A 346 -33.32 -11.95 6.51
C GLU A 346 -34.65 -11.92 7.24
N GLY A 347 -35.15 -10.73 7.51
CA GLY A 347 -36.47 -10.54 8.03
C GLY A 347 -37.20 -9.41 7.32
N VAL A 348 -38.52 -9.57 7.16
CA VAL A 348 -39.44 -8.61 6.56
C VAL A 348 -40.53 -8.22 7.55
N LEU A 349 -40.54 -6.94 7.93
CA LEU A 349 -41.49 -6.32 8.84
C LEU A 349 -42.66 -5.73 8.04
N ASP A 350 -43.88 -6.17 8.34
CA ASP A 350 -45.10 -5.52 7.94
C ASP A 350 -45.41 -4.33 8.86
N LEU A 351 -45.24 -3.13 8.35
CA LEU A 351 -45.37 -1.87 9.09
C LEU A 351 -46.84 -1.59 9.54
N ALA A 352 -47.84 -2.22 8.91
CA ALA A 352 -49.23 -2.05 9.30
C ALA A 352 -49.64 -2.99 10.44
N THR A 353 -49.13 -4.21 10.47
CA THR A 353 -49.51 -5.23 11.48
C THR A 353 -48.48 -5.40 12.58
N GLY A 354 -47.18 -5.15 12.29
CA GLY A 354 -46.06 -5.48 13.15
C GLY A 354 -45.63 -6.94 13.05
N GLU A 355 -46.17 -7.72 12.10
CA GLU A 355 -45.70 -9.07 11.83
C GLU A 355 -44.30 -9.00 11.21
N PHE A 356 -43.33 -9.68 11.83
CA PHE A 356 -41.98 -9.80 11.34
C PHE A 356 -41.71 -11.25 10.94
N ARG A 357 -41.70 -11.49 9.61
CA ARG A 357 -41.39 -12.81 9.03
C ARG A 357 -39.90 -12.86 8.73
N PHE A 358 -39.27 -14.02 9.02
CA PHE A 358 -37.81 -14.14 8.88
C PHE A 358 -37.39 -15.56 8.48
N VAL A 359 -36.16 -15.61 7.89
CA VAL A 359 -35.41 -16.84 7.63
C VAL A 359 -34.03 -16.69 8.23
N ASN A 360 -33.55 -17.77 8.89
CA ASN A 360 -32.16 -17.86 9.35
C ASN A 360 -31.48 -19.04 8.68
N ALA A 361 -30.49 -18.75 7.85
CA ALA A 361 -29.64 -19.71 7.16
C ALA A 361 -28.28 -19.84 7.87
N GLY A 362 -28.28 -20.43 9.07
CA GLY A 362 -27.05 -20.69 9.84
C GLY A 362 -26.42 -19.46 10.47
N HIS A 363 -27.12 -18.35 10.56
CA HIS A 363 -26.61 -17.10 11.11
C HIS A 363 -26.86 -16.97 12.61
N GLU A 364 -26.22 -16.01 13.27
CA GLU A 364 -26.29 -15.75 14.69
C GLU A 364 -27.73 -15.52 15.20
N ILE A 365 -27.97 -15.84 16.49
CA ILE A 365 -29.26 -15.66 17.12
C ILE A 365 -29.49 -14.18 17.42
N PRO A 366 -30.62 -13.59 16.95
CA PRO A 366 -30.89 -12.18 17.18
C PRO A 366 -31.28 -11.89 18.64
N PHE A 367 -31.12 -10.64 19.05
CA PHE A 367 -31.69 -10.13 20.27
C PHE A 367 -32.95 -9.30 19.97
N VAL A 368 -33.96 -9.47 20.79
CA VAL A 368 -35.22 -8.71 20.69
C VAL A 368 -35.46 -7.96 21.99
N TYR A 369 -35.73 -6.68 21.90
CA TYR A 369 -36.20 -5.86 23.00
C TYR A 369 -37.70 -5.68 22.91
N LYS A 370 -38.40 -6.01 23.97
CA LYS A 370 -39.81 -5.68 24.13
C LYS A 370 -39.93 -4.41 24.94
N LYS A 371 -40.76 -3.47 24.49
CA LYS A 371 -40.91 -2.15 25.12
C LYS A 371 -41.16 -2.25 26.63
N GLY A 372 -40.32 -1.54 27.42
CA GLY A 372 -40.34 -1.60 28.88
C GLY A 372 -39.75 -2.86 29.50
N GLY A 373 -39.16 -3.76 28.69
CA GLY A 373 -38.44 -4.95 29.11
C GLY A 373 -36.93 -4.80 28.95
N VAL A 374 -36.29 -5.86 28.50
CA VAL A 374 -34.84 -5.93 28.24
C VAL A 374 -34.57 -6.64 26.92
N PHE A 375 -33.39 -6.47 26.38
CA PHE A 375 -32.94 -7.30 25.25
C PHE A 375 -32.73 -8.75 25.69
N GLU A 376 -33.40 -9.68 25.03
CA GLU A 376 -33.24 -11.11 25.21
C GLU A 376 -32.92 -11.81 23.90
N PRO A 377 -32.09 -12.87 23.92
CA PRO A 377 -31.83 -13.67 22.73
C PRO A 377 -33.12 -14.38 22.29
N TYR A 378 -33.54 -14.16 21.05
CA TYR A 378 -34.72 -14.79 20.50
C TYR A 378 -34.35 -16.14 19.89
N LYS A 379 -34.73 -17.24 20.59
CA LYS A 379 -34.37 -18.60 20.17
C LYS A 379 -35.10 -18.99 18.89
N ILE A 380 -34.36 -19.05 17.81
CA ILE A 380 -34.81 -19.55 16.51
C ILE A 380 -34.01 -20.80 16.12
N ARG A 381 -34.63 -21.67 15.36
CA ARG A 381 -33.92 -22.80 14.77
C ARG A 381 -33.20 -22.29 13.51
N ALA A 382 -31.88 -22.28 13.55
CA ALA A 382 -31.07 -21.98 12.36
C ALA A 382 -31.23 -23.08 11.32
N GLY A 383 -31.39 -22.69 10.07
CA GLY A 383 -31.27 -23.56 8.89
C GLY A 383 -29.83 -23.87 8.54
N PHE A 384 -29.62 -24.53 7.42
CA PHE A 384 -28.29 -24.74 6.84
C PHE A 384 -27.82 -23.46 6.17
N VAL A 385 -26.49 -23.27 6.07
CA VAL A 385 -25.88 -22.09 5.40
C VAL A 385 -26.24 -22.05 3.90
N LEU A 386 -26.30 -20.87 3.33
CA LEU A 386 -26.47 -20.69 1.88
C LEU A 386 -25.21 -21.12 1.11
N ALA A 387 -25.38 -21.63 -0.10
CA ALA A 387 -24.35 -22.14 -0.98
C ALA A 387 -23.57 -23.35 -0.45
N GLY A 388 -23.93 -23.90 0.71
CA GLY A 388 -23.27 -25.07 1.26
C GLY A 388 -23.71 -26.40 0.63
N MET A 389 -24.95 -26.47 0.16
CA MET A 389 -25.50 -27.66 -0.50
C MET A 389 -26.73 -27.29 -1.34
N GLU A 390 -26.78 -27.76 -2.58
CA GLU A 390 -27.92 -27.60 -3.46
C GLU A 390 -29.18 -28.35 -2.95
N GLY A 391 -30.36 -27.81 -3.24
CA GLY A 391 -31.66 -28.43 -2.91
C GLY A 391 -32.08 -28.30 -1.47
N ILE A 392 -31.39 -27.57 -0.63
CA ILE A 392 -31.82 -27.24 0.75
C ILE A 392 -33.08 -26.40 0.71
N ARG A 393 -34.06 -26.76 1.56
CA ARG A 393 -35.28 -25.97 1.75
C ARG A 393 -35.21 -25.22 3.07
N TYR A 394 -35.49 -23.93 3.01
CA TYR A 394 -35.53 -23.04 4.17
C TYR A 394 -36.94 -22.85 4.66
N GLN A 395 -37.07 -22.61 5.96
CA GLN A 395 -38.38 -22.40 6.61
C GLN A 395 -38.48 -20.94 7.05
N CYS A 396 -39.59 -20.31 6.72
CA CYS A 396 -39.96 -19.01 7.24
C CYS A 396 -40.53 -19.12 8.65
N GLY A 397 -39.98 -18.37 9.61
CA GLY A 397 -40.55 -18.12 10.92
C GLY A 397 -41.27 -16.79 10.97
N SER A 398 -42.03 -16.54 12.05
CA SER A 398 -42.62 -15.24 12.30
C SER A 398 -42.62 -14.88 13.78
N MET A 399 -42.61 -13.59 14.08
CA MET A 399 -42.81 -13.02 15.40
C MET A 399 -43.66 -11.74 15.29
N GLN A 400 -44.38 -11.45 16.39
CA GLN A 400 -45.15 -10.22 16.50
C GLN A 400 -44.32 -9.16 17.21
N LEU A 401 -44.10 -8.02 16.55
CA LEU A 401 -43.50 -6.82 17.12
C LEU A 401 -44.61 -5.80 17.42
N GLU A 402 -44.47 -5.12 18.54
CA GLU A 402 -45.34 -4.02 18.97
C GLU A 402 -44.55 -2.68 18.89
N GLU A 403 -45.29 -1.59 18.95
CA GLU A 403 -44.68 -0.24 18.87
C GLU A 403 -43.71 0.02 20.05
N GLY A 404 -42.47 0.33 19.72
CA GLY A 404 -41.34 0.53 20.62
C GLY A 404 -40.49 -0.72 20.84
N ASP A 405 -40.81 -1.85 20.19
CA ASP A 405 -39.94 -3.02 20.18
C ASP A 405 -38.74 -2.81 19.29
N LYS A 406 -37.59 -3.41 19.61
CA LYS A 406 -36.36 -3.34 18.83
C LYS A 406 -35.88 -4.74 18.49
N PHE A 407 -35.24 -4.84 17.32
CA PHE A 407 -34.59 -6.05 16.85
C PHE A 407 -33.11 -5.74 16.59
N PHE A 408 -32.24 -6.59 17.10
CA PHE A 408 -30.78 -6.44 16.92
C PHE A 408 -30.21 -7.74 16.36
N GLN A 409 -29.49 -7.63 15.24
CA GLN A 409 -28.77 -8.72 14.59
C GLN A 409 -27.30 -8.35 14.42
N TYR A 410 -26.43 -9.37 14.40
CA TYR A 410 -24.98 -9.19 14.36
C TYR A 410 -24.31 -10.43 13.74
N THR A 411 -23.06 -10.29 13.30
CA THR A 411 -22.21 -11.38 12.83
C THR A 411 -21.29 -11.89 13.95
N ASP A 412 -20.74 -13.08 13.77
CA ASP A 412 -19.91 -13.76 14.77
C ASP A 412 -18.70 -12.95 15.21
N GLY A 413 -18.14 -12.08 14.33
CA GLY A 413 -17.05 -11.17 14.68
C GLY A 413 -17.35 -10.26 15.88
N VAL A 414 -18.62 -10.03 16.22
CA VAL A 414 -19.00 -9.34 17.47
C VAL A 414 -18.70 -10.19 18.68
N THR A 415 -19.16 -11.45 18.70
CA THR A 415 -19.00 -12.34 19.84
C THR A 415 -17.64 -13.02 19.91
N GLU A 416 -16.97 -13.15 18.78
CA GLU A 416 -15.62 -13.71 18.65
C GLU A 416 -14.51 -12.65 18.77
N ALA A 417 -14.86 -11.36 18.91
CA ALA A 417 -13.90 -10.32 19.21
C ALA A 417 -13.00 -10.72 20.39
N THR A 418 -11.68 -10.69 20.17
CA THR A 418 -10.69 -11.32 21.06
C THR A 418 -9.79 -10.28 21.70
N ASN A 419 -9.52 -10.39 22.99
CA ASN A 419 -8.56 -9.56 23.70
C ASN A 419 -7.13 -10.14 23.68
N LYS A 420 -6.15 -9.43 24.23
CA LYS A 420 -4.74 -9.87 24.31
C LYS A 420 -4.52 -11.19 25.06
N GLU A 421 -5.41 -11.56 25.93
CA GLU A 421 -5.38 -12.81 26.70
C GLU A 421 -6.09 -13.96 25.99
N ASN A 422 -6.50 -13.77 24.73
CA ASN A 422 -7.31 -14.70 23.92
C ASN A 422 -8.70 -15.01 24.54
N GLY A 423 -9.23 -14.10 25.34
CA GLY A 423 -10.61 -14.19 25.82
C GLY A 423 -11.57 -13.67 24.74
N LEU A 424 -12.69 -14.36 24.53
CA LEU A 424 -13.75 -13.92 23.61
C LEU A 424 -14.68 -12.92 24.30
N TYR A 425 -15.19 -11.95 23.52
CA TYR A 425 -16.20 -10.99 23.98
C TYR A 425 -17.48 -11.69 24.44
N GLY A 426 -18.00 -12.60 23.65
CA GLY A 426 -19.04 -13.54 23.95
C GLY A 426 -20.46 -12.95 24.02
N MET A 427 -21.44 -13.84 23.82
CA MET A 427 -22.87 -13.49 23.82
C MET A 427 -23.36 -12.95 25.20
N GLU A 428 -22.79 -13.39 26.30
CA GLU A 428 -23.22 -12.92 27.65
C GLU A 428 -22.88 -11.45 27.87
N ARG A 429 -21.66 -11.02 27.41
CA ARG A 429 -21.26 -9.64 27.51
C ARG A 429 -22.04 -8.75 26.56
N LEU A 430 -22.23 -9.19 25.31
CA LEU A 430 -23.11 -8.52 24.35
C LEU A 430 -24.50 -8.28 24.94
N GLY A 431 -25.14 -9.35 25.47
CA GLY A 431 -26.48 -9.27 26.09
C GLY A 431 -26.54 -8.34 27.30
N ARG A 432 -25.44 -8.21 28.08
CA ARG A 432 -25.36 -7.24 29.18
C ARG A 432 -25.35 -5.82 28.66
N VAL A 433 -24.48 -5.52 27.67
CA VAL A 433 -24.37 -4.17 27.08
C VAL A 433 -25.67 -3.74 26.42
N LEU A 434 -26.35 -4.66 25.71
CA LEU A 434 -27.66 -4.40 25.12
C LEU A 434 -28.72 -4.09 26.18
N ARG A 435 -28.72 -4.80 27.32
CA ARG A 435 -29.63 -4.52 28.43
C ARG A 435 -29.36 -3.15 29.07
N ASP A 436 -28.10 -2.84 29.31
CA ASP A 436 -27.70 -1.57 29.96
C ASP A 436 -28.04 -0.34 29.11
N HIS A 437 -28.18 -0.53 27.79
CA HIS A 437 -28.45 0.53 26.82
C HIS A 437 -29.80 0.35 26.08
N ALA A 438 -30.72 -0.45 26.61
CA ALA A 438 -31.94 -0.86 25.90
C ALA A 438 -32.84 0.28 25.44
N GLU A 439 -32.86 1.39 26.18
CA GLU A 439 -33.69 2.56 25.87
C GLU A 439 -33.09 3.45 24.76
N LEU A 440 -31.79 3.31 24.41
CA LEU A 440 -31.17 4.11 23.39
C LEU A 440 -31.77 3.82 22.00
N PRO A 441 -31.91 4.83 21.14
CA PRO A 441 -32.29 4.59 19.74
C PRO A 441 -31.18 3.81 19.01
N PRO A 442 -31.50 3.11 17.89
CA PRO A 442 -30.53 2.33 17.13
C PRO A 442 -29.23 3.08 16.80
N THR A 443 -29.34 4.38 16.48
CA THR A 443 -28.21 5.27 16.14
C THR A 443 -27.24 5.52 17.30
N GLU A 444 -27.66 5.35 18.54
CA GLU A 444 -26.83 5.49 19.75
C GLU A 444 -26.46 4.12 20.35
N LEU A 445 -27.33 3.12 20.22
CA LEU A 445 -27.14 1.77 20.72
C LEU A 445 -25.94 1.08 20.06
N LEU A 446 -25.87 1.06 18.72
CA LEU A 446 -24.78 0.39 18.02
C LEU A 446 -23.41 0.99 18.33
N PRO A 447 -23.23 2.32 18.33
CA PRO A 447 -21.99 2.93 18.80
C PRO A 447 -21.66 2.63 20.27
N ALA A 448 -22.64 2.43 21.14
CA ALA A 448 -22.39 2.04 22.53
C ALA A 448 -21.85 0.61 22.63
N VAL A 449 -22.44 -0.33 21.88
CA VAL A 449 -21.95 -1.71 21.77
C VAL A 449 -20.52 -1.71 21.20
N LYS A 450 -20.27 -0.97 20.14
CA LYS A 450 -18.93 -0.89 19.51
C LYS A 450 -17.87 -0.36 20.48
N ARG A 451 -18.18 0.68 21.23
CA ARG A 451 -17.26 1.20 22.27
C ARG A 451 -16.91 0.17 23.34
N ASP A 452 -17.87 -0.68 23.75
CA ASP A 452 -17.60 -1.73 24.73
C ASP A 452 -16.76 -2.86 24.12
N ILE A 453 -16.98 -3.22 22.84
CA ILE A 453 -16.13 -4.15 22.09
C ILE A 453 -14.69 -3.59 22.03
N ASP A 454 -14.51 -2.34 21.62
CA ASP A 454 -13.19 -1.70 21.49
C ASP A 454 -12.47 -1.65 22.84
N ALA A 455 -13.18 -1.33 23.90
CA ALA A 455 -12.63 -1.33 25.27
C ALA A 455 -12.21 -2.72 25.74
N PHE A 456 -12.89 -3.78 25.28
CA PHE A 456 -12.55 -5.16 25.59
C PHE A 456 -11.34 -5.65 24.79
N VAL A 457 -11.31 -5.38 23.49
CA VAL A 457 -10.25 -5.80 22.57
C VAL A 457 -8.93 -5.07 22.87
N GLY A 458 -9.01 -3.77 23.18
CA GLY A 458 -7.83 -2.91 23.40
C GLY A 458 -6.97 -2.81 22.15
N ASP A 459 -5.65 -3.10 22.28
CA ASP A 459 -4.71 -3.08 21.15
C ASP A 459 -4.55 -4.47 20.47
N ALA A 460 -5.44 -5.44 20.70
CA ALA A 460 -5.40 -6.70 19.97
C ALA A 460 -5.88 -6.49 18.52
N GLU A 461 -5.32 -7.25 17.60
CA GLU A 461 -5.70 -7.18 16.18
C GLU A 461 -7.11 -7.76 15.98
N GLN A 462 -7.93 -7.05 15.20
CA GLN A 462 -9.27 -7.53 14.86
C GLN A 462 -9.17 -8.78 13.97
N PHE A 463 -9.81 -9.87 14.43
CA PHE A 463 -9.74 -11.16 13.73
C PHE A 463 -10.78 -11.28 12.63
N ASP A 464 -12.02 -10.85 12.87
CA ASP A 464 -13.13 -10.94 11.90
C ASP A 464 -13.87 -9.64 11.70
N ASP A 465 -14.67 -9.58 10.63
CA ASP A 465 -15.52 -8.44 10.31
C ASP A 465 -16.57 -8.26 11.42
N ILE A 466 -16.81 -7.04 11.86
CA ILE A 466 -17.78 -6.72 12.90
C ILE A 466 -18.97 -6.03 12.24
N THR A 467 -20.09 -6.73 12.14
CA THR A 467 -21.32 -6.20 11.53
C THR A 467 -22.47 -6.26 12.52
N MET A 468 -23.20 -5.16 12.61
CA MET A 468 -24.37 -5.02 13.47
C MET A 468 -25.46 -4.25 12.76
N ILE A 469 -26.72 -4.66 12.94
CA ILE A 469 -27.91 -3.94 12.50
C ILE A 469 -28.97 -3.94 13.60
N CYS A 470 -29.59 -2.80 13.82
CA CYS A 470 -30.71 -2.66 14.74
C CYS A 470 -31.81 -1.83 14.09
N PHE A 471 -33.05 -2.26 14.27
CA PHE A 471 -34.20 -1.41 13.99
C PHE A 471 -35.13 -1.32 15.20
N GLU A 472 -35.87 -0.21 15.30
CA GLU A 472 -36.94 0.05 16.24
C GLU A 472 -38.26 0.20 15.46
N PHE A 473 -39.29 -0.56 15.82
CA PHE A 473 -40.62 -0.37 15.29
C PHE A 473 -41.36 0.69 16.11
N LYS A 474 -41.48 1.91 15.59
CA LYS A 474 -41.96 3.10 16.35
C LYS A 474 -43.48 3.22 16.39
N LYS A 475 -44.14 3.00 15.26
CA LYS A 475 -45.59 3.08 15.17
C LYS A 475 -46.11 2.29 13.97
N LYS A 476 -47.36 1.82 14.08
CA LYS A 476 -48.03 1.16 12.97
C LYS A 476 -48.37 2.17 11.85
N MET A 477 -48.24 1.71 10.63
CA MET A 477 -48.63 2.49 9.46
C MET A 477 -50.15 2.72 9.52
N GLY A 478 -50.55 3.98 9.50
CA GLY A 478 -52.00 4.33 9.43
C GLY A 478 -52.62 3.94 8.10
N TRP A 479 -53.85 3.45 8.12
CA TRP A 479 -54.60 3.28 6.89
C TRP A 479 -54.97 4.67 6.33
N SER A 480 -54.40 5.06 5.19
CA SER A 480 -54.81 6.23 4.44
C SER A 480 -55.93 5.89 3.44
#